data_fa86458af2cd020d4478cf994d7c4e11
#
_entry.id   fa86458af2cd020d4478cf994d7c4e11
#
_cell.length_a   1.000
_cell.length_b   1.000
_cell.length_c   1.000
_cell.angle_alpha   90.00
_cell.angle_beta   90.00
_cell.angle_gamma   90.00
#
_symmetry.space_group_name_H-M   'P 1'
#
loop_
_entity.id
_entity.type
_entity.pdbx_description
1 polymer ?
#
loop_
_entity_poly.entity_id
_entity_poly.type
_entity_poly.pdbx_seq_one_letter_code
_entity_poly.pdbx_strand_id
1 'polypeptide(L)'
;MNPEKQKALKKQIDRKCAFIISQPKAGTYLCANLLANFGMYSTGWHVKSGKYREYDITQPLPKFEKKNELKKYIQSVTHQVGSFSSIIKTIPTNGFAQGHLEYQGKYIKGLRGVKKILLTRPHDQHMQSIKRFQDEMHGDTAVTEEAYHNIAGWAEHEDVFHLTFNDLIKPKYAKLRKLQTFLFGEVICDEVQAIQKALASPSPTKSSIR
;
A
#
# COMPACT_ATOMS: atom_id res chain seq x y z
N MET A 1 -21.99 4.57 27.51
CA MET A 1 -21.48 5.08 26.19
C MET A 1 -22.69 5.45 25.36
N ASN A 2 -22.74 6.68 24.81
CA ASN A 2 -23.90 7.21 24.06
C ASN A 2 -24.23 6.29 22.87
N PRO A 3 -25.51 5.89 22.63
CA PRO A 3 -25.93 5.03 21.51
C PRO A 3 -25.53 5.55 20.15
N GLU A 4 -25.51 6.87 19.93
CA GLU A 4 -25.05 7.47 18.69
C GLU A 4 -23.54 7.30 18.46
N LYS A 5 -22.74 7.38 19.55
CA LYS A 5 -21.30 7.05 19.49
C LYS A 5 -21.08 5.56 19.18
N GLN A 6 -21.93 4.67 19.73
CA GLN A 6 -21.87 3.24 19.41
C GLN A 6 -22.27 2.98 17.95
N LYS A 7 -23.30 3.66 17.43
CA LYS A 7 -23.74 3.55 16.04
C LYS A 7 -22.72 4.12 15.06
N ALA A 8 -22.09 5.25 15.42
CA ALA A 8 -20.99 5.83 14.66
C ALA A 8 -19.73 4.95 14.69
N LEU A 9 -19.42 4.33 15.84
CA LEU A 9 -18.31 3.38 15.98
C LEU A 9 -18.57 2.11 15.15
N LYS A 10 -19.82 1.56 15.22
CA LYS A 10 -20.24 0.41 14.44
C LYS A 10 -20.20 0.70 12.92
N LYS A 11 -20.64 1.89 12.51
CA LYS A 11 -20.56 2.35 11.12
C LYS A 11 -19.10 2.58 10.65
N GLN A 12 -18.18 2.85 11.58
CA GLN A 12 -16.75 2.95 11.31
C GLN A 12 -16.06 1.58 11.20
N ILE A 13 -16.59 0.56 11.88
CA ILE A 13 -16.07 -0.82 11.86
C ILE A 13 -16.45 -1.56 10.57
N ASP A 14 -17.58 -1.19 9.94
CA ASP A 14 -18.07 -1.81 8.69
C ASP A 14 -17.53 -1.15 7.41
N ARG A 15 -16.53 -0.29 7.48
CA ARG A 15 -15.87 0.22 6.28
C ARG A 15 -15.08 -0.91 5.63
N LYS A 16 -15.65 -1.49 4.58
CA LYS A 16 -14.96 -2.43 3.68
C LYS A 16 -13.89 -1.69 2.85
N CYS A 17 -13.00 -0.97 3.50
CA CYS A 17 -11.85 -0.33 2.85
C CYS A 17 -10.55 -0.88 3.43
N ALA A 18 -9.47 -0.80 2.66
CA ALA A 18 -8.17 -1.32 3.02
C ALA A 18 -7.05 -0.27 2.92
N PHE A 19 -5.98 -0.51 3.65
CA PHE A 19 -4.76 0.27 3.55
C PHE A 19 -3.55 -0.65 3.49
N ILE A 20 -2.73 -0.48 2.44
CA ILE A 20 -1.47 -1.21 2.28
C ILE A 20 -0.38 -0.42 3.00
N ILE A 21 0.16 -1.00 4.06
CA ILE A 21 1.31 -0.50 4.81
C ILE A 21 2.53 -1.23 4.31
N SER A 22 3.54 -0.51 3.84
CA SER A 22 4.74 -1.15 3.30
C SER A 22 5.96 -0.27 3.49
N GLN A 23 7.12 -0.88 3.33
CA GLN A 23 8.35 -0.13 3.12
C GLN A 23 8.45 0.33 1.65
N PRO A 24 9.20 1.41 1.36
CA PRO A 24 9.56 1.73 -0.02
C PRO A 24 10.18 0.52 -0.71
N LYS A 25 9.79 0.24 -1.96
CA LYS A 25 10.33 -0.88 -2.77
C LYS A 25 10.03 -2.31 -2.26
N ALA A 26 9.09 -2.45 -1.32
CA ALA A 26 8.63 -3.77 -0.86
C ALA A 26 7.63 -4.45 -1.81
N GLY A 27 7.27 -3.82 -2.93
CA GLY A 27 6.29 -4.36 -3.89
C GLY A 27 4.89 -3.80 -3.72
N THR A 28 4.76 -2.60 -3.14
CA THR A 28 3.49 -1.91 -2.85
C THR A 28 2.53 -1.90 -4.04
N TYR A 29 3.01 -1.54 -5.23
CA TYR A 29 2.15 -1.47 -6.42
C TYR A 29 1.76 -2.84 -6.96
N LEU A 30 2.57 -3.88 -6.78
CA LEU A 30 2.15 -5.25 -7.10
C LEU A 30 1.00 -5.70 -6.19
N CYS A 31 1.09 -5.40 -4.90
CA CYS A 31 0.00 -5.65 -3.95
C CYS A 31 -1.24 -4.81 -4.31
N ALA A 32 -1.08 -3.54 -4.68
CA ALA A 32 -2.17 -2.67 -5.13
C ALA A 32 -2.88 -3.22 -6.38
N ASN A 33 -2.12 -3.67 -7.37
CA ASN A 33 -2.67 -4.32 -8.56
C ASN A 33 -3.39 -5.63 -8.21
N LEU A 34 -2.90 -6.41 -7.25
CA LEU A 34 -3.61 -7.60 -6.77
C LEU A 34 -4.97 -7.24 -6.16
N LEU A 35 -5.03 -6.23 -5.27
CA LEU A 35 -6.29 -5.79 -4.68
C LEU A 35 -7.28 -5.27 -5.73
N ALA A 36 -6.79 -4.54 -6.73
CA ALA A 36 -7.61 -4.10 -7.86
C ALA A 36 -8.18 -5.29 -8.65
N ASN A 37 -7.38 -6.36 -8.85
CA ASN A 37 -7.85 -7.59 -9.50
C ASN A 37 -8.75 -8.46 -8.59
N PHE A 38 -8.78 -8.20 -7.28
CA PHE A 38 -9.82 -8.69 -6.37
C PHE A 38 -11.11 -7.84 -6.42
N GLY A 39 -11.18 -6.82 -7.28
CA GLY A 39 -12.35 -5.96 -7.44
C GLY A 39 -12.42 -4.78 -6.47
N MET A 40 -11.34 -4.47 -5.72
CA MET A 40 -11.29 -3.26 -4.93
C MET A 40 -10.97 -2.05 -5.80
N TYR A 41 -11.58 -0.91 -5.47
CA TYR A 41 -11.28 0.36 -6.12
C TYR A 41 -9.95 0.94 -5.63
N SER A 42 -9.01 1.16 -6.54
CA SER A 42 -7.76 1.87 -6.21
C SER A 42 -7.99 3.36 -6.20
N THR A 43 -7.66 4.02 -5.09
CA THR A 43 -7.61 5.48 -5.05
C THR A 43 -6.39 6.05 -5.78
N GLY A 44 -5.39 5.24 -6.09
CA GLY A 44 -4.09 5.70 -6.58
C GLY A 44 -3.25 6.44 -5.52
N TRP A 45 -3.75 6.61 -4.31
CA TRP A 45 -3.13 7.45 -3.29
C TRP A 45 -1.99 6.73 -2.57
N HIS A 46 -0.84 7.38 -2.62
CA HIS A 46 0.32 7.05 -1.80
C HIS A 46 0.42 8.05 -0.64
N VAL A 47 -0.08 7.65 0.51
CA VAL A 47 -0.31 8.53 1.66
C VAL A 47 0.93 8.63 2.53
N LYS A 48 1.26 9.85 2.96
CA LYS A 48 2.29 10.12 3.98
C LYS A 48 1.87 11.32 4.82
N SER A 49 1.59 11.08 6.11
CA SER A 49 1.16 12.14 7.05
C SER A 49 -0.11 12.87 6.57
N GLY A 50 -0.09 14.19 6.44
CA GLY A 50 -1.21 15.04 6.00
C GLY A 50 -1.30 15.27 4.49
N LYS A 51 -0.59 14.50 3.70
CA LYS A 51 -0.56 14.60 2.24
C LYS A 51 -0.59 13.23 1.57
N TYR A 52 -1.02 13.18 0.31
CA TYR A 52 -0.88 12.00 -0.54
C TYR A 52 -0.37 12.40 -1.93
N ARG A 53 0.23 11.44 -2.60
CA ARG A 53 0.54 11.50 -4.02
C ARG A 53 -0.43 10.61 -4.75
N GLU A 54 -0.94 11.09 -5.87
CA GLU A 54 -1.86 10.33 -6.70
C GLU A 54 -1.13 9.74 -7.90
N TYR A 55 -1.17 8.42 -8.04
CA TYR A 55 -0.53 7.69 -9.13
C TYR A 55 -1.54 6.77 -9.81
N ASP A 56 -1.48 6.70 -11.12
CA ASP A 56 -2.08 5.58 -11.83
C ASP A 56 -1.23 4.33 -11.56
N ILE A 57 -1.79 3.41 -10.78
CA ILE A 57 -1.07 2.18 -10.39
C ILE A 57 -0.85 1.22 -11.57
N THR A 58 -1.52 1.44 -12.70
CA THR A 58 -1.44 0.61 -13.91
C THR A 58 -0.45 1.15 -14.94
N GLN A 59 0.16 2.31 -14.68
CA GLN A 59 1.10 2.95 -15.59
C GLN A 59 2.49 3.08 -14.96
N PRO A 60 3.57 2.95 -15.76
CA PRO A 60 4.90 3.29 -15.29
C PRO A 60 5.01 4.80 -15.05
N LEU A 61 5.84 5.19 -14.08
CA LEU A 61 6.21 6.59 -13.94
C LEU A 61 6.91 7.09 -15.22
N PRO A 62 6.71 8.36 -15.57
CA PRO A 62 7.48 9.00 -16.64
C PRO A 62 8.98 8.84 -16.39
N LYS A 63 9.76 8.66 -17.44
CA LYS A 63 11.21 8.71 -17.34
C LYS A 63 11.64 10.17 -17.22
N PHE A 64 12.53 10.45 -16.29
CA PHE A 64 13.09 11.78 -16.04
C PHE A 64 14.58 11.75 -16.33
N GLU A 65 15.05 12.66 -17.15
CA GLU A 65 16.47 12.82 -17.44
C GLU A 65 17.19 13.62 -16.35
N LYS A 66 16.46 14.52 -15.68
CA LYS A 66 17.00 15.42 -14.65
C LYS A 66 16.24 15.32 -13.34
N LYS A 67 16.96 15.38 -12.24
CA LYS A 67 16.41 15.38 -10.87
C LYS A 67 15.33 16.47 -10.64
N ASN A 68 15.47 17.62 -11.29
CA ASN A 68 14.52 18.71 -11.19
C ASN A 68 13.16 18.39 -11.84
N GLU A 69 13.13 17.61 -12.91
CA GLU A 69 11.91 17.17 -13.59
C GLU A 69 11.11 16.22 -12.70
N LEU A 70 11.80 15.23 -12.11
CA LEU A 70 11.21 14.34 -11.12
C LEU A 70 10.62 15.13 -9.94
N LYS A 71 11.34 16.15 -9.45
CA LYS A 71 10.85 16.99 -8.34
C LYS A 71 9.58 17.75 -8.72
N LYS A 72 9.54 18.36 -9.91
CA LYS A 72 8.34 19.07 -10.43
C LYS A 72 7.17 18.10 -10.58
N TYR A 73 7.39 16.92 -11.17
CA TYR A 73 6.36 15.88 -11.28
C TYR A 73 5.82 15.45 -9.91
N ILE A 74 6.71 15.15 -8.95
CA ILE A 74 6.27 14.80 -7.60
C ILE A 74 5.43 15.91 -6.97
N GLN A 75 5.79 17.19 -7.20
CA GLN A 75 5.01 18.32 -6.71
C GLN A 75 3.62 18.39 -7.35
N SER A 76 3.53 18.17 -8.68
CA SER A 76 2.25 18.23 -9.41
C SER A 76 1.25 17.16 -9.00
N VAL A 77 1.72 15.99 -8.56
CA VAL A 77 0.87 14.88 -8.09
C VAL A 77 0.68 14.85 -6.57
N THR A 78 1.18 15.86 -5.83
CA THR A 78 1.11 15.89 -4.36
C THR A 78 -0.03 16.82 -3.91
N HIS A 79 -0.95 16.25 -3.13
CA HIS A 79 -2.09 16.95 -2.55
C HIS A 79 -1.93 17.09 -1.04
N GLN A 80 -2.23 18.28 -0.50
CA GLN A 80 -2.22 18.58 0.94
C GLN A 80 -3.65 18.45 1.48
N VAL A 81 -3.82 17.68 2.55
CA VAL A 81 -5.13 17.48 3.18
C VAL A 81 -4.96 17.43 4.69
N GLY A 82 -4.87 18.55 5.33
CA GLY A 82 -4.87 18.76 6.77
C GLY A 82 -4.31 17.64 7.67
N SER A 83 -4.91 16.45 7.68
CA SER A 83 -4.46 15.35 8.55
C SER A 83 -4.54 13.97 7.87
N PHE A 84 -3.75 13.02 8.39
CA PHE A 84 -3.83 11.62 7.97
C PHE A 84 -5.24 11.04 8.12
N SER A 85 -5.88 11.27 9.27
CA SER A 85 -7.25 10.78 9.52
C SER A 85 -8.27 11.36 8.53
N SER A 86 -8.08 12.60 8.07
CA SER A 86 -8.96 13.20 7.05
C SER A 86 -8.86 12.46 5.73
N ILE A 87 -7.63 12.14 5.28
CA ILE A 87 -7.41 11.35 4.06
C ILE A 87 -8.06 9.97 4.18
N ILE A 88 -7.84 9.27 5.30
CA ILE A 88 -8.37 7.92 5.48
C ILE A 88 -9.91 7.90 5.47
N LYS A 89 -10.55 8.93 5.98
CA LYS A 89 -12.02 9.04 5.96
C LYS A 89 -12.60 9.20 4.56
N THR A 90 -11.83 9.68 3.61
CA THR A 90 -12.26 9.88 2.21
C THR A 90 -12.04 8.65 1.32
N ILE A 91 -11.36 7.60 1.81
CA ILE A 91 -11.26 6.33 1.06
C ILE A 91 -12.68 5.76 0.93
N PRO A 92 -13.16 5.50 -0.31
CA PRO A 92 -14.50 4.99 -0.54
C PRO A 92 -14.69 3.58 0.02
N THR A 93 -15.94 3.19 0.23
CA THR A 93 -16.29 1.79 0.52
C THR A 93 -15.78 0.91 -0.61
N ASN A 94 -15.20 -0.25 -0.26
CA ASN A 94 -14.52 -1.15 -1.18
C ASN A 94 -13.30 -0.54 -1.90
N GLY A 95 -12.80 0.60 -1.39
CA GLY A 95 -11.60 1.26 -1.88
C GLY A 95 -10.37 0.92 -1.04
N PHE A 96 -9.20 1.21 -1.59
CA PHE A 96 -7.95 1.13 -0.86
C PHE A 96 -7.00 2.27 -1.21
N ALA A 97 -6.11 2.56 -0.26
CA ALA A 97 -4.95 3.41 -0.43
C ALA A 97 -3.70 2.71 0.10
N GLN A 98 -2.54 3.32 -0.07
CA GLN A 98 -1.26 2.75 0.34
C GLN A 98 -0.34 3.81 0.93
N GLY A 99 0.69 3.39 1.65
CA GLY A 99 1.69 4.30 2.18
C GLY A 99 2.82 3.61 2.93
N HIS A 100 3.87 4.38 3.16
CA HIS A 100 5.00 3.95 3.98
C HIS A 100 4.83 4.53 5.38
N LEU A 101 4.14 3.78 6.25
CA LEU A 101 3.77 4.24 7.57
C LEU A 101 4.58 3.52 8.63
N GLU A 102 5.33 4.29 9.41
CA GLU A 102 5.95 3.83 10.64
C GLU A 102 4.87 3.41 11.66
N TYR A 103 5.21 2.51 12.58
CA TYR A 103 4.31 2.11 13.65
C TYR A 103 4.22 3.22 14.71
N GLN A 104 3.26 4.12 14.54
CA GLN A 104 3.05 5.29 15.41
C GLN A 104 1.58 5.48 15.76
N GLY A 105 1.33 5.97 16.98
CA GLY A 105 -0.03 6.14 17.51
C GLY A 105 -0.98 6.96 16.63
N LYS A 106 -0.47 7.97 15.88
CA LYS A 106 -1.28 8.77 14.95
C LYS A 106 -1.81 7.94 13.76
N TYR A 107 -1.01 7.00 13.25
CA TYR A 107 -1.41 6.11 12.15
C TYR A 107 -2.31 4.98 12.64
N ILE A 108 -2.00 4.41 13.81
CA ILE A 108 -2.83 3.40 14.46
C ILE A 108 -4.26 3.94 14.68
N LYS A 109 -4.37 5.14 15.25
CA LYS A 109 -5.67 5.82 15.46
C LYS A 109 -6.37 6.12 14.13
N GLY A 110 -5.63 6.60 13.13
CA GLY A 110 -6.18 6.95 11.82
C GLY A 110 -6.72 5.76 11.05
N LEU A 111 -6.11 4.58 11.20
CA LEU A 111 -6.51 3.33 10.53
C LEU A 111 -7.52 2.49 11.34
N ARG A 112 -8.10 3.02 12.41
CA ARG A 112 -9.14 2.30 13.16
C ARG A 112 -10.34 2.00 12.26
N GLY A 113 -10.74 0.73 12.20
CA GLY A 113 -11.84 0.25 11.35
C GLY A 113 -11.50 0.12 9.86
N VAL A 114 -10.22 0.24 9.48
CA VAL A 114 -9.71 -0.01 8.13
C VAL A 114 -8.96 -1.34 8.14
N LYS A 115 -9.18 -2.19 7.14
CA LYS A 115 -8.42 -3.43 6.95
C LYS A 115 -6.96 -3.09 6.61
N LYS A 116 -6.04 -3.55 7.41
CA LYS A 116 -4.61 -3.24 7.27
C LYS A 116 -3.87 -4.41 6.64
N ILE A 117 -3.13 -4.16 5.59
CA ILE A 117 -2.25 -5.15 4.94
C ILE A 117 -0.83 -4.68 5.14
N LEU A 118 -0.05 -5.41 5.92
CA LEU A 118 1.38 -5.17 6.05
C LEU A 118 2.11 -5.95 4.96
N LEU A 119 2.78 -5.24 4.07
CA LEU A 119 3.61 -5.84 3.04
C LEU A 119 5.09 -5.64 3.38
N THR A 120 5.80 -6.73 3.58
CA THR A 120 7.23 -6.74 3.84
C THR A 120 8.02 -7.41 2.72
N ARG A 121 9.32 -7.19 2.71
CA ARG A 121 10.26 -7.84 1.79
C ARG A 121 11.49 -8.28 2.58
N PRO A 122 12.10 -9.46 2.31
CA PRO A 122 13.35 -9.85 2.92
C PRO A 122 14.41 -8.77 2.75
N HIS A 123 15.18 -8.49 3.81
CA HIS A 123 16.10 -7.36 3.88
C HIS A 123 17.03 -7.26 2.66
N ASP A 124 17.72 -8.35 2.31
CA ASP A 124 18.67 -8.36 1.19
C ASP A 124 18.01 -8.04 -0.15
N GLN A 125 16.83 -8.64 -0.42
CA GLN A 125 16.05 -8.34 -1.63
C GLN A 125 15.53 -6.90 -1.62
N HIS A 126 15.23 -6.37 -0.44
CA HIS A 126 14.77 -5.01 -0.26
C HIS A 126 15.89 -4.03 -0.62
N MET A 127 17.08 -4.20 -0.04
CA MET A 127 18.24 -3.36 -0.31
C MET A 127 18.67 -3.39 -1.78
N GLN A 128 18.67 -4.57 -2.42
CA GLN A 128 18.91 -4.70 -3.85
C GLN A 128 17.89 -3.92 -4.70
N SER A 129 16.62 -3.93 -4.28
CA SER A 129 15.56 -3.19 -4.99
C SER A 129 15.69 -1.67 -4.83
N ILE A 130 16.15 -1.20 -3.67
CA ILE A 130 16.44 0.21 -3.41
C ILE A 130 17.59 0.67 -4.29
N LYS A 131 18.70 -0.07 -4.27
CA LYS A 131 19.88 0.25 -5.09
C LYS A 131 19.52 0.37 -6.57
N ARG A 132 18.81 -0.63 -7.12
CA ARG A 132 18.36 -0.55 -8.54
C ARG A 132 17.50 0.68 -8.81
N PHE A 133 16.60 1.02 -7.91
CA PHE A 133 15.75 2.20 -8.07
C PHE A 133 16.56 3.51 -8.03
N GLN A 134 17.56 3.60 -7.17
CA GLN A 134 18.47 4.75 -7.10
C GLN A 134 19.27 4.89 -8.39
N ASP A 135 19.79 3.78 -8.90
CA ASP A 135 20.58 3.75 -10.15
C ASP A 135 19.73 4.15 -11.37
N GLU A 136 18.49 3.63 -11.48
CA GLU A 136 17.60 3.87 -12.62
C GLU A 136 16.94 5.25 -12.61
N MET A 137 16.60 5.76 -11.42
CA MET A 137 15.78 6.97 -11.28
C MET A 137 16.59 8.20 -10.85
N HIS A 138 17.90 8.07 -10.68
CA HIS A 138 18.77 9.11 -10.12
C HIS A 138 18.22 9.72 -8.80
N GLY A 139 17.40 8.95 -8.11
CA GLY A 139 16.65 9.37 -6.92
C GLY A 139 17.29 8.87 -5.65
N ASP A 140 17.59 9.81 -4.74
CA ASP A 140 17.97 9.47 -3.38
C ASP A 140 16.71 9.02 -2.62
N THR A 141 16.56 7.71 -2.44
CA THR A 141 15.58 7.17 -1.50
C THR A 141 16.29 7.00 -0.17
N ALA A 142 16.17 7.98 0.71
CA ALA A 142 16.62 7.84 2.08
C ALA A 142 15.78 6.77 2.81
N VAL A 143 16.01 5.51 2.48
CA VAL A 143 15.54 4.39 3.29
C VAL A 143 16.68 4.04 4.22
N THR A 144 16.59 4.53 5.42
CA THR A 144 17.51 4.18 6.50
C THR A 144 17.13 2.80 7.04
N GLU A 145 18.09 2.11 7.63
CA GLU A 145 17.85 0.86 8.36
C GLU A 145 16.81 1.06 9.48
N GLU A 146 16.81 2.24 10.09
CA GLU A 146 15.81 2.68 11.05
C GLU A 146 14.38 2.66 10.47
N ALA A 147 14.17 3.17 9.26
CA ALA A 147 12.88 3.11 8.58
C ALA A 147 12.44 1.68 8.26
N TYR A 148 13.40 0.75 8.10
CA TYR A 148 13.10 -0.68 7.96
C TYR A 148 12.54 -1.26 9.26
N HIS A 149 13.13 -0.94 10.40
CA HIS A 149 12.71 -1.46 11.69
C HIS A 149 11.42 -0.81 12.21
N ASN A 150 11.19 0.47 11.92
CA ASN A 150 10.02 1.21 12.40
C ASN A 150 8.67 0.69 11.89
N ILE A 151 8.67 -0.21 10.91
CA ILE A 151 7.44 -0.86 10.43
C ILE A 151 7.12 -2.16 11.18
N ALA A 152 8.09 -2.73 11.90
CA ALA A 152 7.97 -4.05 12.52
C ALA A 152 6.80 -4.16 13.50
N GLY A 153 6.50 -3.08 14.25
CA GLY A 153 5.38 -3.05 15.19
C GLY A 153 4.01 -3.30 14.57
N TRP A 154 3.86 -3.12 13.25
CA TRP A 154 2.62 -3.47 12.56
C TRP A 154 2.39 -4.98 12.47
N ALA A 155 3.44 -5.79 12.53
CA ALA A 155 3.33 -7.25 12.44
C ALA A 155 2.65 -7.87 13.67
N GLU A 156 2.76 -7.19 14.81
CA GLU A 156 2.20 -7.63 16.09
C GLU A 156 0.84 -6.96 16.38
N HIS A 157 0.43 -6.00 15.53
CA HIS A 157 -0.81 -5.28 15.73
C HIS A 157 -2.02 -6.14 15.31
N GLU A 158 -3.06 -6.16 16.15
CA GLU A 158 -4.34 -6.79 15.83
C GLU A 158 -4.93 -6.25 14.52
N ASP A 159 -5.71 -7.05 13.81
CA ASP A 159 -6.36 -6.69 12.55
C ASP A 159 -5.40 -6.32 11.40
N VAL A 160 -4.19 -6.87 11.38
CA VAL A 160 -3.24 -6.72 10.27
C VAL A 160 -3.05 -8.04 9.54
N PHE A 161 -3.25 -8.03 8.24
CA PHE A 161 -2.90 -9.17 7.39
C PHE A 161 -1.49 -9.03 6.87
N HIS A 162 -0.63 -9.97 7.21
CA HIS A 162 0.77 -9.91 6.82
C HIS A 162 1.04 -10.65 5.52
N LEU A 163 1.53 -9.93 4.51
CA LEU A 163 2.05 -10.44 3.25
C LEU A 163 3.55 -10.18 3.15
N THR A 164 4.25 -11.07 2.48
CA THR A 164 5.62 -10.81 2.02
C THR A 164 5.65 -10.63 0.50
N PHE A 165 6.66 -9.93 -0.01
CA PHE A 165 6.88 -9.84 -1.45
C PHE A 165 6.98 -11.22 -2.11
N ASN A 166 7.59 -12.19 -1.42
CA ASN A 166 7.70 -13.56 -1.92
C ASN A 166 6.34 -14.26 -2.04
N ASP A 167 5.36 -13.93 -1.18
CA ASP A 167 4.01 -14.47 -1.30
C ASP A 167 3.30 -14.01 -2.59
N LEU A 168 3.77 -12.91 -3.19
CA LEU A 168 3.22 -12.34 -4.43
C LEU A 168 3.94 -12.89 -5.67
N ILE A 169 5.29 -12.94 -5.67
CA ILE A 169 6.08 -13.37 -6.84
C ILE A 169 6.20 -14.89 -6.97
N LYS A 170 6.09 -15.60 -5.85
CA LYS A 170 5.97 -17.07 -5.77
C LYS A 170 4.67 -17.37 -5.02
N PRO A 171 3.52 -17.19 -5.68
CA PRO A 171 2.26 -17.04 -4.98
C PRO A 171 1.89 -18.30 -4.18
N LYS A 172 1.63 -18.07 -2.90
CA LYS A 172 0.99 -19.03 -2.01
C LYS A 172 -0.51 -18.83 -2.08
N TYR A 173 -1.18 -19.50 -3.02
CA TYR A 173 -2.60 -19.31 -3.30
C TYR A 173 -3.49 -19.41 -2.05
N ALA A 174 -3.22 -20.37 -1.16
CA ALA A 174 -3.94 -20.46 0.12
C ALA A 174 -3.85 -19.16 0.95
N LYS A 175 -2.73 -18.45 0.90
CA LYS A 175 -2.56 -17.17 1.59
C LYS A 175 -3.32 -16.06 0.89
N LEU A 176 -3.40 -16.09 -0.44
CA LEU A 176 -4.20 -15.13 -1.21
C LEU A 176 -5.71 -15.33 -0.98
N ARG A 177 -6.18 -16.57 -0.84
CA ARG A 177 -7.56 -16.88 -0.39
C ARG A 177 -7.84 -16.32 1.00
N LYS A 178 -6.93 -16.51 1.95
CA LYS A 178 -7.05 -15.93 3.29
C LYS A 178 -7.08 -14.39 3.25
N LEU A 179 -6.33 -13.77 2.33
CA LEU A 179 -6.40 -12.32 2.13
C LEU A 179 -7.77 -11.88 1.63
N GLN A 180 -8.37 -12.59 0.67
CA GLN A 180 -9.74 -12.30 0.24
C GLN A 180 -10.74 -12.44 1.41
N THR A 181 -10.69 -13.55 2.14
CA THR A 181 -11.53 -13.75 3.33
C THR A 181 -11.32 -12.65 4.38
N PHE A 182 -10.09 -12.22 4.59
CA PHE A 182 -9.80 -11.10 5.49
C PHE A 182 -10.44 -9.79 5.01
N LEU A 183 -10.38 -9.50 3.69
CA LEU A 183 -10.90 -8.27 3.11
C LEU A 183 -12.43 -8.26 2.99
N PHE A 184 -13.01 -9.36 2.52
CA PHE A 184 -14.40 -9.43 2.07
C PHE A 184 -15.30 -10.33 2.95
N GLY A 185 -14.70 -11.13 3.83
CA GLY A 185 -15.39 -12.17 4.60
C GLY A 185 -15.49 -13.51 3.87
N GLU A 186 -15.22 -13.55 2.57
CA GLU A 186 -15.29 -14.72 1.71
C GLU A 186 -14.27 -14.63 0.56
N VAL A 187 -14.13 -15.70 -0.20
CA VAL A 187 -13.36 -15.73 -1.46
C VAL A 187 -14.27 -15.30 -2.59
N ILE A 188 -13.97 -14.20 -3.24
CA ILE A 188 -14.84 -13.54 -4.23
C ILE A 188 -14.39 -13.75 -5.68
N CYS A 189 -13.14 -14.17 -5.89
CA CYS A 189 -12.61 -14.41 -7.24
C CYS A 189 -11.48 -15.45 -7.23
N ASP A 190 -11.12 -15.92 -8.43
CA ASP A 190 -9.97 -16.81 -8.62
C ASP A 190 -8.66 -16.07 -8.34
N GLU A 191 -8.00 -16.46 -7.28
CA GLU A 191 -6.73 -15.88 -6.84
C GLU A 191 -5.57 -16.12 -7.80
N VAL A 192 -5.63 -17.20 -8.59
CA VAL A 192 -4.59 -17.54 -9.58
C VAL A 192 -4.64 -16.53 -10.72
N GLN A 193 -5.83 -16.29 -11.27
CA GLN A 193 -6.02 -15.29 -12.32
C GLN A 193 -5.70 -13.88 -11.83
N ALA A 194 -6.13 -13.53 -10.61
CA ALA A 194 -5.92 -12.21 -10.05
C ALA A 194 -4.43 -11.88 -9.88
N ILE A 195 -3.63 -12.83 -9.35
CA ILE A 195 -2.19 -12.59 -9.19
C ILE A 195 -1.43 -12.61 -10.51
N GLN A 196 -1.83 -13.45 -11.46
CA GLN A 196 -1.24 -13.47 -12.80
C GLN A 196 -1.47 -12.14 -13.53
N LYS A 197 -2.68 -11.58 -13.47
CA LYS A 197 -2.99 -10.25 -14.01
C LYS A 197 -2.17 -9.17 -13.31
N ALA A 198 -2.06 -9.22 -11.98
CA ALA A 198 -1.27 -8.25 -11.22
C ALA A 198 0.23 -8.30 -11.58
N LEU A 199 0.78 -9.50 -11.79
CA LEU A 199 2.18 -9.68 -12.22
C LEU A 199 2.42 -9.20 -13.67
N ALA A 200 1.44 -9.36 -14.55
CA ALA A 200 1.51 -8.89 -15.93
C ALA A 200 1.33 -7.36 -16.05
N SER A 201 0.61 -6.75 -15.11
CA SER A 201 0.30 -5.32 -15.16
C SER A 201 1.55 -4.45 -15.03
N PRO A 202 1.68 -3.37 -15.81
CA PRO A 202 2.66 -2.32 -15.53
C PRO A 202 2.39 -1.69 -14.17
N SER A 203 3.39 -1.02 -13.62
CA SER A 203 3.25 -0.31 -12.34
C SER A 203 4.21 0.87 -12.28
N PRO A 204 3.95 1.89 -11.44
CA PRO A 204 4.76 3.10 -11.34
C PRO A 204 6.26 2.87 -11.12
N THR A 205 6.62 1.77 -10.46
CA THR A 205 8.02 1.48 -10.10
C THR A 205 8.49 0.10 -10.56
N LYS A 206 7.80 -0.49 -11.52
CA LYS A 206 8.22 -1.75 -12.12
C LYS A 206 9.41 -1.46 -13.02
N SER A 207 10.62 -1.55 -12.49
CA SER A 207 11.76 -1.83 -13.35
C SER A 207 11.47 -3.16 -14.04
N SER A 208 11.65 -3.21 -15.34
CA SER A 208 11.51 -4.43 -16.10
C SER A 208 12.35 -5.53 -15.43
N ILE A 209 11.67 -6.45 -14.75
CA ILE A 209 12.29 -7.73 -14.38
C ILE A 209 12.44 -8.45 -15.71
N ARG A 210 13.56 -8.28 -16.35
CA ARG A 210 14.07 -9.15 -17.40
C ARG A 210 14.94 -10.18 -16.77
#